data_d40ff21c22c68d3087e48e2cd5eaa1ed
#
_entry.id   d40ff21c22c68d3087e48e2cd5eaa1ed
#
_cell.length_a   1.000
_cell.length_b   1.000
_cell.length_c   1.000
_cell.angle_alpha   90.00
_cell.angle_beta   90.00
_cell.angle_gamma   90.00
#
_symmetry.space_group_name_H-M   'P 1'
#
loop_
_entity.id
_entity.type
_entity.pdbx_description
1 polymer ?
#
loop_
_entity_poly.entity_id
_entity_poly.type
_entity_poly.pdbx_seq_one_letter_code
_entity_poly.pdbx_strand_id
1 'polypeptide(L)'
;IQGLGFFSPLFDPSMEVHIWGPASSRQSLHSRLSRYLSPPLFPVHIRDLPCKLSLHEIDNSEFDIGPFRIQSRYVIHPGPTVGFRISHANKIFTYIPDHEPALGLHGIVADKKWVSGIDLANEADILLHDAQYTKEQYQQRMGWGHSSMDDAVYFASLAGAKKILLAHHDPSHTDQMLEALVAAVTKQSDVVFELATEGMEIDL
;
A
#
# COMPACT_ATOMS: atom_id res chain seq x y z
N ILE A 1 -1.30 -10.30 -3.58
CA ILE A 1 -1.13 -11.59 -2.87
C ILE A 1 -0.85 -12.76 -3.83
N GLN A 2 -1.37 -12.74 -5.05
CA GLN A 2 -1.14 -13.81 -6.04
C GLN A 2 0.33 -13.96 -6.40
N GLY A 3 1.10 -12.88 -6.44
CA GLY A 3 2.55 -12.90 -6.68
C GLY A 3 3.36 -13.61 -5.59
N LEU A 4 2.80 -13.82 -4.39
CA LEU A 4 3.51 -14.47 -3.29
C LEU A 4 4.03 -15.86 -3.67
N GLY A 5 3.26 -16.63 -4.45
CA GLY A 5 3.67 -17.96 -4.92
C GLY A 5 4.91 -17.97 -5.82
N PHE A 6 5.34 -16.81 -6.33
CA PHE A 6 6.53 -16.66 -7.18
C PHE A 6 7.69 -15.97 -6.45
N PHE A 7 7.54 -15.69 -5.17
CA PHE A 7 8.60 -15.10 -4.34
C PHE A 7 9.65 -16.16 -4.01
N SER A 8 10.77 -16.13 -4.71
CA SER A 8 11.81 -17.16 -4.67
C SER A 8 12.31 -17.56 -3.28
N PRO A 9 12.43 -16.64 -2.28
CA PRO A 9 12.85 -17.03 -0.93
C PRO A 9 11.93 -18.04 -0.23
N LEU A 10 10.66 -18.14 -0.63
CA LEU A 10 9.76 -19.16 -0.09
C LEU A 10 10.17 -20.59 -0.45
N PHE A 11 10.95 -20.77 -1.52
CA PHE A 11 11.40 -22.06 -2.05
C PHE A 11 12.85 -22.40 -1.68
N ASP A 12 13.51 -21.57 -0.87
CA ASP A 12 14.85 -21.81 -0.38
C ASP A 12 14.79 -22.29 1.09
N PRO A 13 15.21 -23.54 1.37
CA PRO A 13 15.17 -24.12 2.73
C PRO A 13 16.13 -23.42 3.72
N SER A 14 17.10 -22.63 3.24
CA SER A 14 18.00 -21.86 4.08
C SER A 14 17.41 -20.52 4.56
N MET A 15 16.29 -20.10 3.94
CA MET A 15 15.68 -18.80 4.22
C MET A 15 14.70 -18.84 5.40
N GLU A 16 14.70 -17.78 6.19
CA GLU A 16 13.65 -17.47 7.16
C GLU A 16 12.82 -16.30 6.60
N VAL A 17 11.54 -16.55 6.36
CA VAL A 17 10.61 -15.59 5.77
C VAL A 17 9.54 -15.21 6.77
N HIS A 18 9.39 -13.92 7.02
CA HIS A 18 8.34 -13.36 7.86
C HIS A 18 7.34 -12.58 7.03
N ILE A 19 6.04 -12.85 7.24
CA ILE A 19 4.95 -12.14 6.57
C ILE A 19 4.08 -11.48 7.63
N TRP A 20 3.97 -10.17 7.58
CA TRP A 20 3.03 -9.39 8.40
C TRP A 20 1.80 -9.06 7.56
N GLY A 21 0.63 -9.32 8.11
CA GLY A 21 -0.63 -9.00 7.44
C GLY A 21 -1.73 -8.64 8.42
N PRO A 22 -2.77 -7.91 7.96
CA PRO A 22 -3.80 -7.41 8.84
C PRO A 22 -4.55 -8.54 9.56
N ALA A 23 -4.78 -8.38 10.86
CA ALA A 23 -5.68 -9.25 11.62
C ALA A 23 -7.11 -9.16 11.06
N SER A 24 -7.86 -10.22 11.22
CA SER A 24 -9.25 -10.29 10.78
C SER A 24 -10.07 -11.17 11.72
N SER A 25 -11.25 -10.68 12.12
CA SER A 25 -12.19 -11.45 12.93
C SER A 25 -12.82 -12.64 12.18
N ARG A 26 -12.70 -12.68 10.84
CA ARG A 26 -13.34 -13.72 10.01
C ARG A 26 -12.41 -14.89 9.70
N GLN A 27 -11.15 -14.62 9.40
CA GLN A 27 -10.18 -15.64 8.97
C GLN A 27 -8.77 -15.23 9.38
N SER A 28 -7.98 -16.18 9.90
CA SER A 28 -6.58 -15.95 10.20
C SER A 28 -5.76 -15.63 8.93
N LEU A 29 -4.62 -14.97 9.10
CA LEU A 29 -3.68 -14.71 8.01
C LEU A 29 -3.27 -16.01 7.32
N HIS A 30 -2.99 -17.07 8.10
CA HIS A 30 -2.69 -18.40 7.57
C HIS A 30 -3.82 -18.92 6.66
N SER A 31 -5.08 -18.85 7.11
CA SER A 31 -6.21 -19.33 6.31
C SER A 31 -6.39 -18.54 5.01
N ARG A 32 -6.17 -17.22 5.05
CA ARG A 32 -6.25 -16.37 3.87
C ARG A 32 -5.15 -16.68 2.86
N LEU A 33 -3.90 -16.82 3.31
CA LEU A 33 -2.78 -17.18 2.44
C LEU A 33 -2.90 -18.61 1.88
N SER A 34 -3.34 -19.57 2.70
CA SER A 34 -3.55 -20.96 2.27
C SER A 34 -4.58 -21.09 1.16
N ARG A 35 -5.55 -20.16 1.06
CA ARG A 35 -6.52 -20.17 -0.04
C ARG A 35 -5.84 -19.94 -1.39
N TYR A 36 -4.80 -19.11 -1.47
CA TYR A 36 -4.06 -18.82 -2.69
C TYR A 36 -2.95 -19.84 -2.93
N LEU A 37 -2.26 -20.28 -1.87
CA LEU A 37 -1.19 -21.29 -1.93
C LEU A 37 -1.78 -22.68 -1.68
N SER A 38 -2.61 -23.13 -2.60
CA SER A 38 -3.21 -24.47 -2.59
C SER A 38 -3.82 -24.81 -3.94
N PRO A 39 -3.82 -26.10 -4.35
CA PRO A 39 -4.53 -26.54 -5.53
C PRO A 39 -6.04 -26.21 -5.48
N PRO A 40 -6.67 -25.90 -6.60
CA PRO A 40 -6.11 -25.82 -7.96
C PRO A 40 -5.47 -24.48 -8.31
N LEU A 41 -5.49 -23.47 -7.42
CA LEU A 41 -5.00 -22.12 -7.69
C LEU A 41 -3.46 -22.04 -7.74
N PHE A 42 -2.81 -22.86 -6.92
CA PHE A 42 -1.35 -22.95 -6.86
C PHE A 42 -0.95 -24.41 -6.55
N PRO A 43 0.12 -24.95 -7.20
CA PRO A 43 0.45 -26.39 -7.06
C PRO A 43 1.03 -26.78 -5.70
N VAL A 44 1.54 -25.83 -4.92
CA VAL A 44 2.20 -26.05 -3.63
C VAL A 44 1.33 -25.50 -2.49
N HIS A 45 1.14 -26.29 -1.43
CA HIS A 45 0.50 -25.78 -0.22
C HIS A 45 1.47 -24.96 0.62
N ILE A 46 0.96 -24.00 1.35
CA ILE A 46 1.77 -23.16 2.27
C ILE A 46 2.56 -24.00 3.28
N ARG A 47 2.01 -25.14 3.73
CA ARG A 47 2.67 -26.08 4.68
C ARG A 47 3.84 -26.85 4.06
N ASP A 48 3.91 -26.93 2.73
CA ASP A 48 4.90 -27.67 1.98
C ASP A 48 6.06 -26.78 1.49
N LEU A 49 6.00 -25.47 1.83
CA LEU A 49 7.07 -24.53 1.52
C LEU A 49 8.34 -24.90 2.32
N PRO A 50 9.51 -25.00 1.66
CA PRO A 50 10.74 -25.46 2.31
C PRO A 50 11.38 -24.43 3.26
N CYS A 51 11.06 -23.13 3.12
CA CYS A 51 11.60 -22.08 3.99
C CYS A 51 11.03 -22.18 5.41
N LYS A 52 11.70 -21.55 6.36
CA LYS A 52 11.15 -21.30 7.69
C LYS A 52 10.19 -20.11 7.60
N LEU A 53 8.89 -20.40 7.50
CA LEU A 53 7.85 -19.36 7.35
C LEU A 53 7.24 -18.99 8.70
N SER A 54 7.19 -17.68 9.00
CA SER A 54 6.51 -17.10 10.16
C SER A 54 5.45 -16.09 9.72
N LEU A 55 4.23 -16.26 10.21
CA LEU A 55 3.11 -15.36 9.90
C LEU A 55 2.74 -14.54 11.12
N HIS A 56 2.64 -13.22 10.95
CA HIS A 56 2.35 -12.26 12.00
C HIS A 56 1.06 -11.50 11.66
N GLU A 57 0.04 -11.66 12.49
CA GLU A 57 -1.18 -10.86 12.40
C GLU A 57 -0.96 -9.54 13.12
N ILE A 58 -1.23 -8.44 12.42
CA ILE A 58 -1.07 -7.08 12.93
C ILE A 58 -2.36 -6.29 12.78
N ASP A 59 -2.49 -5.31 13.63
CA ASP A 59 -3.56 -4.29 13.62
C ASP A 59 -2.92 -2.89 13.64
N ASN A 60 -3.41 -1.98 14.46
CA ASN A 60 -2.77 -0.70 14.75
C ASN A 60 -1.57 -0.91 15.68
N SER A 61 -0.52 -1.49 15.16
CA SER A 61 0.64 -1.99 15.90
C SER A 61 1.88 -1.12 15.69
N GLU A 62 2.83 -1.26 16.61
CA GLU A 62 4.17 -0.70 16.49
C GLU A 62 5.20 -1.77 16.90
N PHE A 63 6.19 -2.00 16.07
CA PHE A 63 7.23 -3.01 16.28
C PHE A 63 8.52 -2.63 15.54
N ASP A 64 9.61 -3.31 15.88
CA ASP A 64 10.90 -3.08 15.25
C ASP A 64 11.31 -4.29 14.39
N ILE A 65 11.91 -4.02 13.21
CA ILE A 65 12.55 -5.01 12.35
C ILE A 65 13.99 -4.54 12.11
N GLY A 66 14.95 -5.17 12.77
CA GLY A 66 16.34 -4.70 12.74
C GLY A 66 16.43 -3.24 13.21
N PRO A 67 17.00 -2.33 12.39
CA PRO A 67 17.11 -0.92 12.76
C PRO A 67 15.85 -0.09 12.45
N PHE A 68 14.83 -0.71 11.87
CA PHE A 68 13.63 0.01 11.41
C PHE A 68 12.53 -0.04 12.46
N ARG A 69 11.98 1.12 12.80
CA ARG A 69 10.72 1.24 13.55
C ARG A 69 9.57 1.20 12.56
N ILE A 70 8.65 0.25 12.77
CA ILE A 70 7.47 0.02 11.92
C ILE A 70 6.22 0.42 12.70
N GLN A 71 5.37 1.23 12.08
CA GLN A 71 4.00 1.48 12.53
C GLN A 71 3.05 0.96 11.47
N SER A 72 2.04 0.19 11.88
CA SER A 72 0.94 -0.23 11.03
C SER A 72 -0.37 0.38 11.52
N ARG A 73 -1.25 0.74 10.59
CA ARG A 73 -2.61 1.21 10.88
C ARG A 73 -3.56 0.67 9.83
N TYR A 74 -4.77 0.35 10.27
CA TYR A 74 -5.84 0.07 9.31
C TYR A 74 -6.11 1.31 8.47
N VAL A 75 -6.29 1.07 7.17
CA VAL A 75 -6.67 2.07 6.18
C VAL A 75 -7.99 1.69 5.53
N ILE A 76 -8.70 2.67 4.98
CA ILE A 76 -10.00 2.43 4.36
C ILE A 76 -9.83 1.70 3.03
N HIS A 77 -10.36 0.49 3.00
CA HIS A 77 -10.44 -0.41 1.85
C HIS A 77 -11.49 -1.48 2.13
N PRO A 78 -12.16 -2.09 1.11
CA PRO A 78 -13.08 -3.21 1.31
C PRO A 78 -12.36 -4.45 1.86
N GLY A 79 -12.34 -4.61 3.16
CA GLY A 79 -11.67 -5.69 3.87
C GLY A 79 -10.52 -5.18 4.75
N PRO A 80 -9.97 -6.03 5.62
CA PRO A 80 -8.88 -5.65 6.50
C PRO A 80 -7.62 -5.33 5.67
N THR A 81 -7.22 -4.06 5.68
CA THR A 81 -6.06 -3.56 4.97
C THR A 81 -5.27 -2.63 5.88
N VAL A 82 -3.95 -2.73 5.85
CA VAL A 82 -3.05 -1.91 6.66
C VAL A 82 -2.07 -1.17 5.77
N GLY A 83 -1.79 0.07 6.13
CA GLY A 83 -0.62 0.79 5.65
C GLY A 83 0.52 0.71 6.66
N PHE A 84 1.71 1.06 6.22
CA PHE A 84 2.94 1.00 7.01
C PHE A 84 3.69 2.33 6.96
N ARG A 85 4.17 2.76 8.12
CA ARG A 85 5.19 3.81 8.26
C ARG A 85 6.47 3.17 8.75
N ILE A 86 7.54 3.33 8.01
CA ILE A 86 8.86 2.76 8.27
C ILE A 86 9.82 3.91 8.55
N SER A 87 10.42 3.91 9.74
CA SER A 87 11.32 4.96 10.17
C SER A 87 12.70 4.37 10.49
N HIS A 88 13.74 5.03 10.02
CA HIS A 88 15.13 4.74 10.39
C HIS A 88 15.94 6.04 10.40
N ALA A 89 16.75 6.26 11.46
CA ALA A 89 17.39 7.53 11.71
C ALA A 89 16.37 8.68 11.65
N ASN A 90 16.56 9.66 10.77
CA ASN A 90 15.63 10.79 10.60
C ASN A 90 14.85 10.70 9.28
N LYS A 91 14.69 9.48 8.73
CA LYS A 91 14.02 9.22 7.46
C LYS A 91 12.76 8.42 7.64
N ILE A 92 11.76 8.72 6.86
CA ILE A 92 10.42 8.15 6.93
C ILE A 92 9.95 7.76 5.55
N PHE A 93 9.72 6.46 5.36
CA PHE A 93 9.04 5.90 4.22
C PHE A 93 7.65 5.41 4.62
N THR A 94 6.61 5.80 3.90
CA THR A 94 5.24 5.34 4.14
C THR A 94 4.74 4.57 2.93
N TYR A 95 4.11 3.41 3.19
CA TYR A 95 3.60 2.48 2.18
C TYR A 95 2.11 2.23 2.39
N ILE A 96 1.28 2.77 1.52
CA ILE A 96 -0.19 2.64 1.56
C ILE A 96 -0.69 2.33 0.13
N PRO A 97 -0.54 1.08 -0.35
CA PRO A 97 -0.79 0.74 -1.76
C PRO A 97 -2.26 0.54 -2.12
N ASP A 98 -3.14 0.34 -1.14
CA ASP A 98 -4.58 0.09 -1.32
C ASP A 98 -5.35 0.98 -0.33
N HIS A 99 -5.91 2.09 -0.82
CA HIS A 99 -6.50 3.09 0.09
C HIS A 99 -7.48 4.03 -0.60
N GLU A 100 -8.62 4.24 0.05
CA GLU A 100 -9.63 5.23 -0.33
C GLU A 100 -9.82 6.28 0.78
N PRO A 101 -8.92 7.28 0.90
CA PRO A 101 -8.99 8.27 2.01
C PRO A 101 -10.24 9.14 1.97
N ALA A 102 -10.91 9.26 0.82
CA ALA A 102 -12.16 10.00 0.65
C ALA A 102 -13.39 9.26 1.23
N LEU A 103 -13.25 8.01 1.67
CA LEU A 103 -14.32 7.19 2.29
C LEU A 103 -15.61 7.13 1.44
N GLY A 104 -15.49 6.93 0.13
CA GLY A 104 -16.66 6.91 -0.77
C GLY A 104 -17.34 8.27 -0.97
N LEU A 105 -16.67 9.36 -0.61
CA LEU A 105 -17.12 10.73 -0.86
C LEU A 105 -16.53 11.29 -2.15
N HIS A 106 -17.06 12.41 -2.62
CA HIS A 106 -16.54 13.09 -3.81
C HIS A 106 -15.17 13.76 -3.62
N GLY A 107 -14.59 13.69 -2.44
CA GLY A 107 -13.26 14.22 -2.14
C GLY A 107 -12.89 14.04 -0.67
N ILE A 108 -11.61 14.24 -0.38
CA ILE A 108 -11.07 14.11 0.98
C ILE A 108 -11.50 15.31 1.83
N VAL A 109 -11.93 15.04 3.07
CA VAL A 109 -12.29 16.09 4.02
C VAL A 109 -11.05 16.88 4.49
N ALA A 110 -11.19 18.18 4.69
CA ALA A 110 -10.08 19.05 5.07
C ALA A 110 -9.58 18.83 6.51
N ASP A 111 -10.43 18.33 7.41
CA ASP A 111 -10.01 18.02 8.78
C ASP A 111 -9.24 16.71 8.84
N LYS A 112 -7.93 16.82 9.00
CA LYS A 112 -6.97 15.69 9.05
C LYS A 112 -7.39 14.58 10.01
N LYS A 113 -8.09 14.89 11.09
CA LYS A 113 -8.49 13.91 12.12
C LYS A 113 -9.41 12.81 11.58
N TRP A 114 -10.10 13.08 10.49
CA TRP A 114 -11.07 12.17 9.89
C TRP A 114 -10.53 11.48 8.63
N VAL A 115 -9.26 11.74 8.28
CA VAL A 115 -8.65 11.15 7.09
C VAL A 115 -7.88 9.90 7.49
N SER A 116 -8.33 8.76 6.98
CA SER A 116 -7.67 7.46 7.16
C SER A 116 -6.21 7.53 6.69
N GLY A 117 -5.30 6.87 7.42
CA GLY A 117 -3.89 6.77 7.04
C GLY A 117 -3.06 8.04 7.16
N ILE A 118 -3.67 9.18 7.56
CA ILE A 118 -2.97 10.48 7.63
C ILE A 118 -1.83 10.46 8.63
N ASP A 119 -1.98 9.75 9.74
CA ASP A 119 -0.97 9.59 10.78
C ASP A 119 0.27 8.83 10.28
N LEU A 120 0.07 7.82 9.41
CA LEU A 120 1.18 7.13 8.76
C LEU A 120 1.95 8.04 7.80
N ALA A 121 1.22 8.84 7.01
CA ALA A 121 1.77 9.69 5.97
C ALA A 121 2.35 11.01 6.50
N ASN A 122 2.06 11.38 7.76
CA ASN A 122 2.46 12.66 8.33
C ASN A 122 3.96 12.92 8.21
N GLU A 123 4.32 14.00 7.50
CA GLU A 123 5.70 14.44 7.25
C GLU A 123 6.62 13.33 6.69
N ALA A 124 6.09 12.39 5.91
CA ALA A 124 6.89 11.36 5.27
C ALA A 124 7.89 11.98 4.26
N ASP A 125 9.13 11.47 4.25
CA ASP A 125 10.10 11.84 3.21
C ASP A 125 9.63 11.30 1.86
N ILE A 126 9.15 10.05 1.86
CA ILE A 126 8.52 9.42 0.69
C ILE A 126 7.24 8.71 1.14
N LEU A 127 6.16 8.98 0.42
CA LEU A 127 4.89 8.28 0.51
C LEU A 127 4.65 7.51 -0.79
N LEU A 128 4.60 6.17 -0.73
CA LEU A 128 4.06 5.36 -1.82
C LEU A 128 2.57 5.13 -1.56
N HIS A 129 1.73 5.53 -2.49
CA HIS A 129 0.28 5.57 -2.28
C HIS A 129 -0.49 5.10 -3.51
N ASP A 130 -1.66 4.54 -3.24
CA ASP A 130 -2.69 4.20 -4.22
C ASP A 130 -3.07 5.41 -5.08
N ALA A 131 -3.07 5.23 -6.39
CA ALA A 131 -3.43 6.23 -7.38
C ALA A 131 -4.05 5.54 -8.62
N GLN A 132 -4.99 4.62 -8.38
CA GLN A 132 -5.48 3.72 -9.40
C GLN A 132 -6.27 4.43 -10.49
N TYR A 133 -7.05 5.46 -10.13
CA TYR A 133 -8.06 6.05 -11.00
C TYR A 133 -7.72 7.47 -11.44
N THR A 134 -8.34 7.87 -12.57
CA THR A 134 -8.59 9.28 -12.83
C THR A 134 -9.73 9.77 -11.95
N LYS A 135 -9.91 11.10 -11.85
CA LYS A 135 -11.02 11.69 -11.09
C LYS A 135 -12.40 11.22 -11.59
N GLU A 136 -12.55 11.11 -12.90
CA GLU A 136 -13.79 10.65 -13.55
C GLU A 136 -14.04 9.17 -13.30
N GLN A 137 -13.00 8.34 -13.35
CA GLN A 137 -13.08 6.91 -13.06
C GLN A 137 -13.44 6.67 -11.59
N TYR A 138 -12.86 7.45 -10.67
CA TYR A 138 -13.16 7.35 -9.24
C TYR A 138 -14.64 7.60 -8.95
N GLN A 139 -15.26 8.60 -9.58
CA GLN A 139 -16.68 8.88 -9.39
C GLN A 139 -17.60 7.68 -9.66
N GLN A 140 -17.20 6.80 -10.57
CA GLN A 140 -17.94 5.57 -10.91
C GLN A 140 -17.57 4.38 -10.01
N ARG A 141 -16.50 4.50 -9.22
CA ARG A 141 -15.91 3.44 -8.41
C ARG A 141 -15.72 3.82 -6.94
N MET A 142 -16.44 4.84 -6.48
CA MET A 142 -16.46 5.20 -5.05
C MET A 142 -16.84 3.99 -4.20
N GLY A 143 -16.13 3.77 -3.09
CA GLY A 143 -16.32 2.62 -2.22
C GLY A 143 -15.61 1.34 -2.69
N TRP A 144 -14.84 1.39 -3.78
CA TRP A 144 -14.03 0.25 -4.24
C TRP A 144 -12.69 0.13 -3.51
N GLY A 145 -12.32 1.15 -2.72
CA GLY A 145 -11.15 1.12 -1.84
C GLY A 145 -9.88 1.72 -2.43
N HIS A 146 -10.00 2.47 -3.53
CA HIS A 146 -8.86 3.04 -4.24
C HIS A 146 -9.01 4.55 -4.47
N SER A 147 -7.88 5.20 -4.70
CA SER A 147 -7.79 6.65 -4.89
C SER A 147 -7.75 7.07 -6.36
N SER A 148 -8.20 8.31 -6.62
CA SER A 148 -7.76 9.00 -7.82
C SER A 148 -6.34 9.55 -7.65
N MET A 149 -5.63 9.82 -8.77
CA MET A 149 -4.31 10.46 -8.73
C MET A 149 -4.38 11.85 -8.07
N ASP A 150 -5.44 12.62 -8.34
CA ASP A 150 -5.65 13.93 -7.72
C ASP A 150 -5.84 13.82 -6.20
N ASP A 151 -6.65 12.87 -5.73
CA ASP A 151 -6.87 12.64 -4.30
C ASP A 151 -5.59 12.14 -3.61
N ALA A 152 -4.79 11.30 -4.27
CA ALA A 152 -3.51 10.84 -3.75
C ALA A 152 -2.53 12.01 -3.54
N VAL A 153 -2.42 12.92 -4.51
CA VAL A 153 -1.58 14.12 -4.40
C VAL A 153 -2.12 15.06 -3.32
N TYR A 154 -3.44 15.25 -3.25
CA TYR A 154 -4.06 16.06 -2.21
C TYR A 154 -3.84 15.46 -0.81
N PHE A 155 -3.99 14.14 -0.65
CA PHE A 155 -3.69 13.42 0.58
C PHE A 155 -2.25 13.64 1.04
N ALA A 156 -1.28 13.50 0.12
CA ALA A 156 0.13 13.74 0.40
C ALA A 156 0.38 15.18 0.87
N SER A 157 -0.24 16.17 0.22
CA SER A 157 -0.19 17.57 0.62
C SER A 157 -0.77 17.78 2.01
N LEU A 158 -1.94 17.22 2.28
CA LEU A 158 -2.60 17.31 3.58
C LEU A 158 -1.74 16.68 4.68
N ALA A 159 -1.05 15.58 4.39
CA ALA A 159 -0.12 14.91 5.29
C ALA A 159 1.19 15.69 5.50
N GLY A 160 1.53 16.63 4.63
CA GLY A 160 2.84 17.28 4.61
C GLY A 160 3.97 16.38 4.15
N ALA A 161 3.68 15.36 3.34
CA ALA A 161 4.68 14.50 2.75
C ALA A 161 5.55 15.29 1.76
N LYS A 162 6.87 15.01 1.71
CA LYS A 162 7.79 15.73 0.82
C LYS A 162 7.67 15.27 -0.62
N LYS A 163 7.51 13.97 -0.81
CA LYS A 163 7.36 13.33 -2.12
C LYS A 163 6.33 12.21 -2.05
N ILE A 164 5.50 12.10 -3.08
CA ILE A 164 4.60 10.96 -3.28
C ILE A 164 4.97 10.20 -4.55
N LEU A 165 4.97 8.88 -4.43
CA LEU A 165 5.04 7.93 -5.54
C LEU A 165 3.63 7.41 -5.78
N LEU A 166 3.09 7.72 -6.95
CA LEU A 166 1.78 7.25 -7.39
C LEU A 166 1.92 5.80 -7.86
N ALA A 167 1.22 4.89 -7.22
CA ALA A 167 1.32 3.45 -7.45
C ALA A 167 -0.06 2.80 -7.64
N HIS A 168 -0.10 1.48 -7.75
CA HIS A 168 -1.34 0.69 -7.85
C HIS A 168 -2.21 1.10 -9.03
N HIS A 169 -1.59 1.32 -10.19
CA HIS A 169 -2.26 1.79 -11.40
C HIS A 169 -3.29 0.78 -11.93
N ASP A 170 -4.37 1.29 -12.53
CA ASP A 170 -5.38 0.44 -13.18
C ASP A 170 -4.71 -0.38 -14.31
N PRO A 171 -4.89 -1.72 -14.33
CA PRO A 171 -4.27 -2.58 -15.35
C PRO A 171 -4.63 -2.24 -16.79
N SER A 172 -5.68 -1.46 -17.01
CA SER A 172 -6.06 -0.98 -18.34
C SER A 172 -5.26 0.24 -18.82
N HIS A 173 -4.51 0.89 -17.92
CA HIS A 173 -3.67 2.02 -18.26
C HIS A 173 -2.32 1.56 -18.81
N THR A 174 -1.98 2.01 -20.02
CA THR A 174 -0.63 1.84 -20.58
C THR A 174 0.33 2.87 -19.99
N ASP A 175 1.64 2.62 -20.07
CA ASP A 175 2.66 3.57 -19.60
C ASP A 175 2.47 4.97 -20.21
N GLN A 176 2.21 5.04 -21.53
CA GLN A 176 1.95 6.30 -22.21
C GLN A 176 0.71 7.02 -21.67
N MET A 177 -0.34 6.28 -21.30
CA MET A 177 -1.53 6.84 -20.65
C MET A 177 -1.19 7.39 -19.27
N LEU A 178 -0.42 6.61 -18.47
CA LEU A 178 -0.02 7.02 -17.13
C LEU A 178 0.82 8.31 -17.15
N GLU A 179 1.78 8.43 -18.08
CA GLU A 179 2.58 9.64 -18.27
C GLU A 179 1.69 10.85 -18.60
N ALA A 180 0.73 10.69 -19.51
CA ALA A 180 -0.22 11.75 -19.86
C ALA A 180 -1.14 12.13 -18.69
N LEU A 181 -1.62 11.15 -17.91
CA LEU A 181 -2.48 11.36 -16.75
C LEU A 181 -1.75 12.13 -15.66
N VAL A 182 -0.52 11.72 -15.33
CA VAL A 182 0.30 12.42 -14.31
C VAL A 182 0.60 13.87 -14.75
N ALA A 183 0.89 14.09 -16.02
CA ALA A 183 1.11 15.44 -16.53
C ALA A 183 -0.14 16.33 -16.42
N ALA A 184 -1.34 15.74 -16.41
CA ALA A 184 -2.62 16.43 -16.27
C ALA A 184 -3.03 16.64 -14.80
N VAL A 185 -2.41 15.94 -13.83
CA VAL A 185 -2.71 16.14 -12.40
C VAL A 185 -2.46 17.58 -12.00
N THR A 186 -3.47 18.21 -11.43
CA THR A 186 -3.38 19.61 -11.03
C THR A 186 -2.43 19.75 -9.83
N LYS A 187 -1.38 20.55 -10.00
CA LYS A 187 -0.52 20.94 -8.87
C LYS A 187 -1.31 21.79 -7.88
N GLN A 188 -1.86 21.14 -6.87
CA GLN A 188 -2.59 21.82 -5.79
C GLN A 188 -1.69 22.18 -4.59
N SER A 189 -0.39 21.84 -4.66
CA SER A 189 0.55 22.00 -3.55
C SER A 189 2.00 21.91 -4.03
N ASP A 190 2.95 22.20 -3.12
CA ASP A 190 4.39 22.09 -3.33
C ASP A 190 4.90 20.63 -3.23
N VAL A 191 4.00 19.64 -3.08
CA VAL A 191 4.37 18.22 -3.03
C VAL A 191 4.94 17.78 -4.36
N VAL A 192 6.10 17.16 -4.32
CA VAL A 192 6.70 16.49 -5.48
C VAL A 192 5.97 15.15 -5.70
N PHE A 193 5.48 14.91 -6.91
CA PHE A 193 4.83 13.64 -7.26
C PHE A 193 5.38 13.08 -8.56
N GLU A 194 5.47 11.76 -8.62
CA GLU A 194 5.87 11.01 -9.81
C GLU A 194 5.25 9.61 -9.81
N LEU A 195 5.26 8.94 -10.96
CA LEU A 195 4.84 7.53 -11.06
C LEU A 195 5.87 6.62 -10.38
N ALA A 196 5.39 5.66 -9.60
CA ALA A 196 6.20 4.52 -9.21
C ALA A 196 6.37 3.61 -10.44
N THR A 197 7.62 3.29 -10.77
CA THR A 197 7.96 2.45 -11.92
C THR A 197 8.69 1.19 -11.48
N GLU A 198 8.51 0.11 -12.23
CA GLU A 198 9.22 -1.14 -11.94
C GLU A 198 10.74 -0.94 -12.03
N GLY A 199 11.47 -1.46 -11.03
CA GLY A 199 12.93 -1.29 -10.93
C GLY A 199 13.39 0.08 -10.45
N MET A 200 12.49 0.98 -10.03
CA MET A 200 12.86 2.27 -9.46
C MET A 200 13.63 2.09 -8.14
N GLU A 201 14.79 2.73 -8.05
CA GLU A 201 15.57 2.81 -6.82
C GLU A 201 15.54 4.24 -6.28
N ILE A 202 15.37 4.39 -4.97
CA ILE A 202 15.23 5.70 -4.34
C ILE A 202 16.08 5.75 -3.07
N ASP A 203 16.99 6.70 -3.01
CA ASP A 203 17.76 7.01 -1.82
C ASP A 203 16.95 7.91 -0.86
N LEU A 204 16.93 7.58 0.43
CA LEU A 204 16.25 8.32 1.50
C LEU A 204 17.22 9.16 2.34
#